data_d209fafe2ca1de8b1192129e2aea1580
#
_entry.id   d209fafe2ca1de8b1192129e2aea1580
#
_cell.length_a   1.000
_cell.length_b   1.000
_cell.length_c   1.000
_cell.angle_alpha   90.00
_cell.angle_beta   90.00
_cell.angle_gamma   90.00
#
_symmetry.space_group_name_H-M   'P 1'
#
loop_
_entity.id
_entity.type
_entity.pdbx_description
1 polymer ?
#
loop_
_entity_poly.entity_id
_entity_poly.type
_entity_poly.pdbx_seq_one_letter_code
_entity_poly.pdbx_strand_id
1 'polypeptide(L)'
;MKKITYLLLVAAVLGACNSPKFQTTTQRDIDQLTKSACFEMPKVPIPAFPNRTYNVADFGADPTGIMLSTEAIQLAIDDCNANGGGTVIIPEGIYMTGPISLKSNVRLYTEKNCIIFFDHNLDLYDIYDEWFEGIPTKRCTSPINALYAENIAITGHGTFNGNGDWWRPLKKAKMTDAQWKKHLKEKGGIVDNNIWYPDSASLLAQSYCLDQNVPVITDDSLWQVVKSFLRPVMLHFVGCKNILLEGVTFENSPAWNLHPMCCENIVLRDLNVRNPWYSQNGDGVDIESCKNVVISHCSFDVGDDAICMKSGKDKPGRDRGIPTENVIVDDCVVYHGHGGFVCGSEMSGGIKNVQVTNNLYIGTDVGLRFKSTRGRGGVVENIYIKGVNMVNIPNEGLLFDLFYGGKAAGEESEEELAARMNATAPEVSEETPAFRNIVIEDVTGMNIKRAIYFNGLPEMKIQNVTLRNIMMSATYGALFRQTDGLMIEDVLILPKEGEAFTLAPTVENVKINKK
;
A
#
# COMPACT_ATOMS: atom_id res chain seq x y z
N MET A 1 -1.75 73.48 20.92
CA MET A 1 -2.24 72.20 21.47
C MET A 1 -2.38 71.22 20.32
N LYS A 2 -1.39 70.33 20.15
CA LYS A 2 -1.41 69.28 19.13
C LYS A 2 -1.81 67.99 19.80
N LYS A 3 -2.94 67.42 19.40
CA LYS A 3 -3.38 66.07 19.82
C LYS A 3 -2.63 65.04 19.00
N ILE A 4 -1.85 64.21 19.66
CA ILE A 4 -1.18 63.02 19.11
C ILE A 4 -2.13 61.84 19.33
N THR A 5 -2.66 61.29 18.23
CA THR A 5 -3.49 60.11 18.23
C THR A 5 -2.56 58.89 18.05
N TYR A 6 -2.44 58.05 19.06
CA TYR A 6 -1.73 56.78 19.00
C TYR A 6 -2.64 55.75 18.32
N LEU A 7 -2.22 55.31 17.14
CA LEU A 7 -2.83 54.16 16.44
C LEU A 7 -2.15 52.91 16.98
N LEU A 8 -2.85 52.11 17.77
CA LEU A 8 -2.41 50.78 18.18
C LEU A 8 -2.64 49.80 17.01
N LEU A 9 -1.55 49.43 16.32
CA LEU A 9 -1.54 48.35 15.38
C LEU A 9 -1.44 47.04 16.19
N VAL A 10 -2.55 46.33 16.33
CA VAL A 10 -2.56 44.94 16.80
C VAL A 10 -2.21 44.07 15.62
N ALA A 11 -0.94 43.71 15.47
CA ALA A 11 -0.50 42.67 14.57
C ALA A 11 -0.86 41.31 15.20
N ALA A 12 -1.92 40.70 14.72
CA ALA A 12 -2.21 39.31 15.01
C ALA A 12 -1.16 38.43 14.30
N VAL A 13 -0.10 38.10 15.05
CA VAL A 13 0.85 37.07 14.64
C VAL A 13 0.15 35.72 14.81
N LEU A 14 -0.47 35.25 13.76
CA LEU A 14 -0.81 33.83 13.61
C LEU A 14 0.49 33.05 13.38
N GLY A 15 1.27 32.87 14.42
CA GLY A 15 2.37 31.93 14.46
C GLY A 15 1.81 30.53 14.50
N ALA A 16 1.77 29.87 13.35
CA ALA A 16 1.65 28.43 13.31
C ALA A 16 2.92 27.83 13.94
N CYS A 17 2.89 27.57 15.24
CA CYS A 17 3.93 26.82 15.93
C CYS A 17 3.76 25.34 15.57
N ASN A 18 4.35 24.92 14.46
CA ASN A 18 4.74 23.53 14.32
C ASN A 18 5.82 23.29 15.37
N SER A 19 5.48 22.62 16.45
CA SER A 19 6.45 22.33 17.50
C SER A 19 7.40 21.26 16.98
N PRO A 20 8.71 21.55 16.77
CA PRO A 20 9.70 20.58 16.27
C PRO A 20 9.82 19.33 17.17
N LYS A 21 9.19 19.37 18.33
CA LYS A 21 9.16 18.26 19.30
C LYS A 21 8.35 17.05 18.80
N PHE A 22 7.32 17.25 17.99
CA PHE A 22 6.36 16.18 17.65
C PHE A 22 6.34 15.78 16.17
N GLN A 23 7.05 16.49 15.32
CA GLN A 23 7.26 16.13 13.90
C GLN A 23 8.54 16.77 13.39
N THR A 24 9.19 16.13 12.41
CA THR A 24 10.42 16.64 11.77
C THR A 24 10.14 17.18 10.36
N THR A 25 9.15 16.63 9.67
CA THR A 25 8.75 17.04 8.32
C THR A 25 8.21 18.45 8.31
N THR A 26 8.78 19.29 7.46
CA THR A 26 8.34 20.67 7.24
C THR A 26 7.58 20.81 5.90
N GLN A 27 6.75 21.85 5.78
CA GLN A 27 6.10 22.15 4.50
C GLN A 27 7.12 22.37 3.36
N ARG A 28 8.30 22.91 3.69
CA ARG A 28 9.37 23.14 2.73
C ARG A 28 9.87 21.82 2.11
N ASP A 29 9.99 20.78 2.92
CA ASP A 29 10.45 19.45 2.44
C ASP A 29 9.47 18.90 1.40
N ILE A 30 8.17 18.99 1.69
CA ILE A 30 7.11 18.52 0.79
C ILE A 30 7.01 19.40 -0.46
N ASP A 31 7.07 20.72 -0.31
CA ASP A 31 7.06 21.66 -1.44
C ASP A 31 8.27 21.44 -2.37
N GLN A 32 9.40 20.98 -1.85
CA GLN A 32 10.57 20.66 -2.66
C GLN A 32 10.34 19.40 -3.50
N LEU A 33 9.77 18.35 -2.92
CA LEU A 33 9.41 17.12 -3.62
C LEU A 33 8.32 17.38 -4.68
N THR A 34 7.25 18.07 -4.33
CA THR A 34 6.15 18.34 -5.26
C THR A 34 6.57 19.23 -6.44
N LYS A 35 7.51 20.15 -6.25
CA LYS A 35 8.09 20.96 -7.34
C LYS A 35 8.96 20.15 -8.31
N SER A 36 9.50 19.01 -7.92
CA SER A 36 10.29 18.14 -8.77
C SER A 36 9.45 17.17 -9.61
N ALA A 37 8.13 17.19 -9.47
CA ALA A 37 7.24 16.31 -10.21
C ALA A 37 7.29 16.57 -11.72
N CYS A 38 7.21 15.47 -12.51
CA CYS A 38 7.17 15.53 -13.97
C CYS A 38 5.77 15.92 -14.52
N PHE A 39 4.82 16.21 -13.64
CA PHE A 39 3.46 16.64 -13.93
C PHE A 39 3.07 17.78 -12.99
N GLU A 40 1.95 18.43 -13.27
CA GLU A 40 1.41 19.47 -12.38
C GLU A 40 0.93 18.82 -11.07
N MET A 41 1.72 18.97 -10.01
CA MET A 41 1.43 18.45 -8.68
C MET A 41 0.82 19.56 -7.82
N PRO A 42 -0.40 19.40 -7.31
CA PRO A 42 -0.98 20.35 -6.37
C PRO A 42 -0.16 20.47 -5.08
N LYS A 43 -0.33 21.57 -4.36
CA LYS A 43 0.29 21.71 -3.04
C LYS A 43 -0.29 20.68 -2.08
N VAL A 44 0.58 19.91 -1.41
CA VAL A 44 0.21 18.97 -0.36
C VAL A 44 0.46 19.63 1.00
N PRO A 45 -0.58 20.07 1.72
CA PRO A 45 -0.41 20.71 3.02
C PRO A 45 -0.05 19.69 4.09
N ILE A 46 0.85 20.08 5.00
CA ILE A 46 1.11 19.33 6.23
C ILE A 46 0.13 19.81 7.29
N PRO A 47 -0.56 18.90 8.02
CA PRO A 47 -1.47 19.29 9.08
C PRO A 47 -0.74 20.01 10.23
N ALA A 48 -1.35 21.06 10.73
CA ALA A 48 -0.88 21.82 11.88
C ALA A 48 -1.84 21.62 13.07
N PHE A 49 -1.27 21.52 14.27
CA PHE A 49 -2.03 21.20 15.47
C PHE A 49 -1.86 22.29 16.54
N PRO A 50 -2.90 22.59 17.33
CA PRO A 50 -2.79 23.46 18.50
C PRO A 50 -1.72 22.95 19.48
N ASN A 51 -1.05 23.87 20.16
CA ASN A 51 -0.03 23.53 21.17
C ASN A 51 -0.69 23.12 22.50
N ARG A 52 -1.42 22.00 22.45
CA ARG A 52 -2.05 21.33 23.60
C ARG A 52 -1.66 19.86 23.57
N THR A 53 -1.46 19.29 24.74
CA THR A 53 -1.06 17.88 24.88
C THR A 53 -1.99 17.15 25.83
N TYR A 54 -2.28 15.90 25.50
CA TYR A 54 -3.12 14.96 26.23
C TYR A 54 -2.32 13.68 26.43
N ASN A 55 -1.86 13.41 27.64
CA ASN A 55 -1.09 12.20 27.92
C ASN A 55 -2.04 11.05 28.25
N VAL A 56 -1.96 9.92 27.53
CA VAL A 56 -2.85 8.77 27.76
C VAL A 56 -2.74 8.20 29.18
N ALA A 57 -1.63 8.40 29.86
CA ALA A 57 -1.45 8.03 31.28
C ALA A 57 -2.41 8.79 32.21
N ASP A 58 -2.75 10.05 31.89
CA ASP A 58 -3.70 10.86 32.67
C ASP A 58 -5.14 10.35 32.51
N PHE A 59 -5.41 9.53 31.49
CA PHE A 59 -6.68 8.87 31.23
C PHE A 59 -6.70 7.40 31.73
N GLY A 60 -5.61 6.93 32.34
CA GLY A 60 -5.52 5.60 32.93
C GLY A 60 -4.98 4.50 32.01
N ALA A 61 -4.25 4.84 30.94
CA ALA A 61 -3.59 3.84 30.11
C ALA A 61 -2.50 3.10 30.88
N ASP A 62 -2.47 1.77 30.73
CA ASP A 62 -1.50 0.87 31.39
C ASP A 62 -0.26 0.65 30.51
N PRO A 63 0.92 1.15 30.89
CA PRO A 63 2.15 0.98 30.12
C PRO A 63 2.82 -0.39 30.31
N THR A 64 2.22 -1.33 31.04
CA THR A 64 2.78 -2.65 31.33
C THR A 64 2.37 -3.72 30.33
N GLY A 65 1.34 -3.47 29.52
CA GLY A 65 0.75 -4.42 28.57
C GLY A 65 -0.12 -5.50 29.21
N ILE A 66 -0.50 -5.34 30.49
CA ILE A 66 -1.33 -6.31 31.21
C ILE A 66 -2.81 -5.98 31.07
N MET A 67 -3.17 -4.71 31.20
CA MET A 67 -4.54 -4.23 31.08
C MET A 67 -4.78 -3.58 29.73
N LEU A 68 -6.01 -3.68 29.22
CA LEU A 68 -6.40 -2.98 28.00
C LEU A 68 -6.42 -1.47 28.22
N SER A 69 -5.75 -0.75 27.33
CA SER A 69 -5.66 0.71 27.32
C SER A 69 -6.59 1.35 26.28
N THR A 70 -7.48 0.59 25.64
CA THR A 70 -8.34 1.05 24.54
C THR A 70 -9.18 2.26 24.93
N GLU A 71 -9.90 2.16 26.05
CA GLU A 71 -10.76 3.23 26.54
C GLU A 71 -9.94 4.49 26.89
N ALA A 72 -8.83 4.32 27.57
CA ALA A 72 -7.96 5.44 27.97
C ALA A 72 -7.37 6.18 26.75
N ILE A 73 -6.88 5.43 25.75
CA ILE A 73 -6.36 6.03 24.50
C ILE A 73 -7.49 6.73 23.74
N GLN A 74 -8.66 6.09 23.62
CA GLN A 74 -9.79 6.68 22.91
C GLN A 74 -10.33 7.94 23.61
N LEU A 75 -10.45 7.93 24.94
CA LEU A 75 -10.85 9.12 25.73
C LEU A 75 -9.89 10.29 25.54
N ALA A 76 -8.58 10.04 25.50
CA ALA A 76 -7.59 11.08 25.23
C ALA A 76 -7.75 11.68 23.83
N ILE A 77 -8.03 10.86 22.80
CA ILE A 77 -8.32 11.30 21.43
C ILE A 77 -9.60 12.11 21.40
N ASP A 78 -10.65 11.65 22.08
CA ASP A 78 -11.96 12.28 22.09
C ASP A 78 -11.94 13.64 22.79
N ASP A 79 -11.26 13.73 23.94
CA ASP A 79 -11.08 14.98 24.68
C ASP A 79 -10.22 15.98 23.87
N CYS A 80 -9.14 15.50 23.26
CA CYS A 80 -8.32 16.32 22.37
C CYS A 80 -9.14 16.92 21.22
N ASN A 81 -9.94 16.11 20.52
CA ASN A 81 -10.80 16.56 19.43
C ASN A 81 -11.88 17.54 19.93
N ALA A 82 -12.57 17.22 21.02
CA ALA A 82 -13.64 18.05 21.59
C ALA A 82 -13.15 19.45 21.99
N ASN A 83 -11.89 19.57 22.38
CA ASN A 83 -11.24 20.85 22.73
C ASN A 83 -10.57 21.54 21.52
N GLY A 84 -10.89 21.14 20.29
CA GLY A 84 -10.40 21.77 19.06
C GLY A 84 -9.03 21.30 18.60
N GLY A 85 -8.59 20.14 19.07
CA GLY A 85 -7.39 19.46 18.59
C GLY A 85 -6.12 19.70 19.43
N GLY A 86 -5.07 18.98 19.07
CA GLY A 86 -3.79 18.97 19.76
C GLY A 86 -2.98 17.71 19.50
N THR A 87 -2.14 17.34 20.47
CA THR A 87 -1.32 16.13 20.41
C THR A 87 -1.64 15.19 21.56
N VAL A 88 -2.10 13.99 21.24
CA VAL A 88 -2.24 12.88 22.18
C VAL A 88 -0.89 12.18 22.26
N ILE A 89 -0.33 12.08 23.46
CA ILE A 89 0.98 11.49 23.71
C ILE A 89 0.81 10.10 24.30
N ILE A 90 1.42 9.10 23.66
CA ILE A 90 1.62 7.75 24.22
C ILE A 90 3.08 7.66 24.66
N PRO A 91 3.36 7.67 25.97
CA PRO A 91 4.71 7.59 26.52
C PRO A 91 5.39 6.24 26.24
N GLU A 92 6.65 6.10 26.67
CA GLU A 92 7.34 4.81 26.65
C GLU A 92 6.54 3.74 27.43
N GLY A 93 6.55 2.51 26.94
CA GLY A 93 5.84 1.38 27.57
C GLY A 93 5.26 0.42 26.55
N ILE A 94 4.57 -0.59 27.05
CA ILE A 94 3.83 -1.59 26.28
C ILE A 94 2.33 -1.34 26.53
N TYR A 95 1.59 -1.03 25.48
CA TYR A 95 0.15 -0.76 25.59
C TYR A 95 -0.64 -1.83 24.82
N MET A 96 -1.40 -2.65 25.55
CA MET A 96 -2.36 -3.56 24.95
C MET A 96 -3.65 -2.82 24.64
N THR A 97 -4.16 -2.91 23.42
CA THR A 97 -5.37 -2.19 23.00
C THR A 97 -6.21 -2.95 21.99
N GLY A 98 -7.49 -2.68 21.94
CA GLY A 98 -8.36 -2.92 20.79
C GLY A 98 -8.26 -1.79 19.76
N PRO A 99 -9.17 -1.73 18.77
CA PRO A 99 -9.21 -0.68 17.77
C PRO A 99 -9.29 0.72 18.37
N ILE A 100 -8.57 1.67 17.76
CA ILE A 100 -8.60 3.10 18.09
C ILE A 100 -9.00 3.93 16.87
N SER A 101 -9.83 4.96 17.08
CA SER A 101 -10.36 5.81 16.01
C SER A 101 -9.80 7.22 16.14
N LEU A 102 -9.02 7.65 15.12
CA LEU A 102 -8.53 9.03 15.07
C LEU A 102 -9.64 9.99 14.66
N LYS A 103 -9.58 11.21 15.19
CA LYS A 103 -10.53 12.30 14.93
C LYS A 103 -9.84 13.52 14.36
N SER A 104 -10.62 14.40 13.73
CA SER A 104 -10.10 15.63 13.11
C SER A 104 -9.29 16.48 14.09
N ASN A 105 -8.23 17.09 13.59
CA ASN A 105 -7.30 17.96 14.32
C ASN A 105 -6.54 17.26 15.46
N VAL A 106 -6.40 15.93 15.41
CA VAL A 106 -5.65 15.15 16.39
C VAL A 106 -4.37 14.60 15.79
N ARG A 107 -3.25 14.84 16.49
CA ARG A 107 -2.00 14.12 16.29
C ARG A 107 -1.85 13.07 17.37
N LEU A 108 -1.65 11.82 16.99
CA LEU A 108 -1.19 10.76 17.89
C LEU A 108 0.34 10.71 17.84
N TYR A 109 1.00 11.01 18.94
CA TYR A 109 2.46 11.00 19.06
C TYR A 109 2.91 9.87 19.97
N THR A 110 3.85 9.04 19.49
CA THR A 110 4.43 7.94 20.27
C THR A 110 5.87 8.24 20.64
N GLU A 111 6.22 8.10 21.91
CA GLU A 111 7.59 8.28 22.37
C GLU A 111 8.49 7.09 21.94
N LYS A 112 9.80 7.23 22.16
CA LYS A 112 10.74 6.11 21.97
C LYS A 112 10.42 4.99 22.97
N ASN A 113 10.75 3.73 22.59
CA ASN A 113 10.46 2.55 23.41
C ASN A 113 8.97 2.37 23.74
N CYS A 114 8.08 2.93 22.92
CA CYS A 114 6.65 2.72 22.98
C CYS A 114 6.25 1.62 21.97
N ILE A 115 5.50 0.64 22.42
CA ILE A 115 4.86 -0.35 21.56
C ILE A 115 3.36 -0.41 21.87
N ILE A 116 2.54 -0.25 20.85
CA ILE A 116 1.09 -0.42 20.86
C ILE A 116 0.80 -1.78 20.24
N PHE A 117 0.27 -2.69 21.02
CA PHE A 117 0.01 -4.07 20.66
C PHE A 117 -1.49 -4.31 20.59
N PHE A 118 -2.00 -4.62 19.39
CA PHE A 118 -3.43 -4.85 19.21
C PHE A 118 -3.82 -6.27 19.64
N ASP A 119 -4.78 -6.36 20.56
CA ASP A 119 -5.29 -7.64 21.04
C ASP A 119 -6.07 -8.34 19.92
N HIS A 120 -5.93 -9.64 19.82
CA HIS A 120 -6.63 -10.49 18.85
C HIS A 120 -8.00 -10.99 19.34
N ASN A 121 -8.44 -10.55 20.52
CA ASN A 121 -9.78 -10.88 21.01
C ASN A 121 -10.84 -10.28 20.09
N LEU A 122 -11.58 -11.16 19.40
CA LEU A 122 -12.58 -10.75 18.42
C LEU A 122 -13.70 -9.89 19.00
N ASP A 123 -13.98 -9.98 20.30
CA ASP A 123 -15.03 -9.18 20.96
C ASP A 123 -14.71 -7.68 20.98
N LEU A 124 -13.44 -7.31 20.77
CA LEU A 124 -13.00 -5.91 20.68
C LEU A 124 -13.25 -5.28 19.31
N TYR A 125 -13.59 -6.07 18.30
CA TYR A 125 -13.71 -5.63 16.92
C TYR A 125 -15.16 -5.74 16.45
N ASP A 126 -15.77 -4.64 16.09
CA ASP A 126 -17.07 -4.64 15.44
C ASP A 126 -16.96 -5.02 13.97
N ILE A 127 -18.03 -5.56 13.40
CA ILE A 127 -18.15 -5.80 11.96
C ILE A 127 -18.92 -4.63 11.35
N TYR A 128 -18.38 -4.08 10.26
CA TYR A 128 -18.99 -2.98 9.53
C TYR A 128 -18.87 -3.13 8.01
N ASP A 129 -19.67 -2.38 7.27
CA ASP A 129 -19.58 -2.33 5.82
C ASP A 129 -18.28 -1.64 5.39
N GLU A 130 -17.53 -2.28 4.52
CA GLU A 130 -16.19 -1.88 4.14
C GLU A 130 -15.89 -2.21 2.68
N TRP A 131 -14.75 -1.73 2.19
CA TRP A 131 -14.14 -2.15 0.94
C TRP A 131 -12.87 -2.94 1.24
N PHE A 132 -12.76 -4.11 0.65
CA PHE A 132 -11.56 -4.93 0.75
C PHE A 132 -11.23 -5.55 -0.60
N GLU A 133 -9.95 -5.56 -0.97
CA GLU A 133 -9.53 -5.98 -2.32
C GLU A 133 -10.33 -5.27 -3.43
N GLY A 134 -10.65 -3.99 -3.21
CA GLY A 134 -11.32 -3.13 -4.17
C GLY A 134 -12.81 -3.37 -4.39
N ILE A 135 -13.48 -4.19 -3.58
CA ILE A 135 -14.93 -4.47 -3.65
C ILE A 135 -15.63 -4.28 -2.30
N PRO A 136 -16.95 -3.95 -2.30
CA PRO A 136 -17.74 -3.83 -1.07
C PRO A 136 -17.89 -5.17 -0.36
N THR A 137 -17.73 -5.17 0.96
CA THR A 137 -17.88 -6.35 1.81
C THR A 137 -18.11 -5.93 3.26
N LYS A 138 -18.01 -6.87 4.21
CA LYS A 138 -17.90 -6.60 5.64
C LYS A 138 -16.55 -7.03 6.19
N ARG A 139 -16.01 -6.25 7.11
CA ARG A 139 -14.73 -6.52 7.79
C ARG A 139 -14.82 -6.18 9.27
N CYS A 140 -13.91 -6.73 10.06
CA CYS A 140 -13.67 -6.26 11.41
C CYS A 140 -13.08 -4.85 11.40
N THR A 141 -13.37 -4.05 12.41
CA THR A 141 -12.83 -2.70 12.60
C THR A 141 -11.29 -2.75 12.53
N SER A 142 -10.70 -1.88 11.73
CA SER A 142 -9.25 -1.77 11.63
C SER A 142 -8.63 -1.30 12.94
N PRO A 143 -7.49 -1.88 13.36
CA PRO A 143 -6.76 -1.49 14.56
C PRO A 143 -6.59 0.03 14.71
N ILE A 144 -6.26 0.71 13.61
CA ILE A 144 -6.23 2.16 13.56
C ILE A 144 -7.14 2.62 12.42
N ASN A 145 -8.14 3.42 12.73
CA ASN A 145 -9.10 3.86 11.72
C ASN A 145 -9.43 5.35 11.83
N ALA A 146 -9.90 5.92 10.73
CA ALA A 146 -10.47 7.27 10.70
C ALA A 146 -11.44 7.39 9.51
N LEU A 147 -12.61 7.98 9.74
CA LEU A 147 -13.62 8.20 8.72
C LEU A 147 -13.85 9.71 8.57
N TYR A 148 -13.65 10.22 7.35
CA TYR A 148 -13.89 11.62 6.96
C TYR A 148 -13.22 12.65 7.90
N ALA A 149 -12.11 12.27 8.54
CA ALA A 149 -11.36 13.16 9.42
C ALA A 149 -10.44 14.09 8.62
N GLU A 150 -10.21 15.30 9.14
CA GLU A 150 -9.32 16.28 8.55
C GLU A 150 -8.21 16.65 9.52
N ASN A 151 -7.01 16.92 9.00
CA ASN A 151 -5.84 17.29 9.78
C ASN A 151 -5.53 16.24 10.85
N ILE A 152 -5.13 15.05 10.44
CA ILE A 152 -4.77 13.95 11.33
C ILE A 152 -3.31 13.55 11.13
N ALA A 153 -2.67 13.12 12.20
CA ALA A 153 -1.31 12.63 12.12
C ALA A 153 -1.03 11.50 13.10
N ILE A 154 -0.11 10.60 12.70
CA ILE A 154 0.57 9.67 13.60
C ILE A 154 2.06 9.93 13.43
N THR A 155 2.73 10.36 14.51
CA THR A 155 4.14 10.74 14.46
C THR A 155 4.91 10.21 15.67
N GLY A 156 6.24 10.27 15.61
CA GLY A 156 7.09 9.86 16.72
C GLY A 156 7.97 8.66 16.37
N HIS A 157 8.16 7.73 17.33
CA HIS A 157 9.14 6.65 17.20
C HIS A 157 8.62 5.28 17.65
N GLY A 158 7.36 5.18 18.04
CA GLY A 158 6.76 3.96 18.55
C GLY A 158 6.49 2.93 17.45
N THR A 159 6.15 1.72 17.89
CA THR A 159 5.77 0.61 17.04
C THR A 159 4.30 0.26 17.27
N PHE A 160 3.56 0.13 16.18
CA PHE A 160 2.19 -0.39 16.16
C PHE A 160 2.24 -1.82 15.64
N ASN A 161 1.92 -2.80 16.48
CA ASN A 161 1.92 -4.23 16.13
C ASN A 161 0.50 -4.77 16.06
N GLY A 162 0.08 -5.17 14.86
CA GLY A 162 -1.29 -5.64 14.58
C GLY A 162 -1.59 -7.06 15.05
N ASN A 163 -0.60 -7.80 15.60
CA ASN A 163 -0.76 -9.16 16.09
C ASN A 163 -1.38 -10.13 15.04
N GLY A 164 -1.04 -9.88 13.77
CA GLY A 164 -1.68 -10.50 12.62
C GLY A 164 -1.52 -12.00 12.50
N ASP A 165 -0.57 -12.62 13.22
CA ASP A 165 -0.37 -14.07 13.22
C ASP A 165 -1.56 -14.86 13.78
N TRP A 166 -2.48 -14.19 14.49
CA TRP A 166 -3.72 -14.80 14.97
C TRP A 166 -4.85 -14.74 13.95
N TRP A 167 -4.70 -13.91 12.93
CA TRP A 167 -5.73 -13.66 11.93
C TRP A 167 -5.47 -14.35 10.60
N ARG A 168 -4.20 -14.38 10.18
CA ARG A 168 -3.82 -14.77 8.82
C ARG A 168 -3.82 -16.28 8.63
N PRO A 169 -4.49 -16.80 7.60
CA PRO A 169 -4.24 -18.16 7.14
C PRO A 169 -2.76 -18.34 6.78
N LEU A 170 -2.22 -19.53 7.01
CA LEU A 170 -0.81 -19.81 6.80
C LEU A 170 -0.61 -21.02 5.91
N LYS A 171 0.08 -20.85 4.78
CA LYS A 171 0.42 -21.94 3.88
C LYS A 171 1.63 -22.72 4.42
N LYS A 172 1.52 -24.05 4.56
CA LYS A 172 2.62 -24.91 5.01
C LYS A 172 3.88 -24.74 4.16
N ALA A 173 3.74 -24.54 2.84
CA ALA A 173 4.85 -24.33 1.92
C ALA A 173 5.72 -23.09 2.25
N LYS A 174 5.22 -22.16 3.04
CA LYS A 174 5.93 -20.97 3.51
C LYS A 174 6.69 -21.20 4.82
N MET A 175 6.75 -22.43 5.34
CA MET A 175 7.41 -22.75 6.61
C MET A 175 8.26 -24.02 6.53
N THR A 176 9.27 -24.10 7.38
CA THR A 176 9.93 -25.38 7.65
C THR A 176 9.02 -26.29 8.47
N ASP A 177 9.22 -27.61 8.41
CA ASP A 177 8.43 -28.56 9.19
C ASP A 177 8.49 -28.30 10.71
N ALA A 178 9.61 -27.81 11.21
CA ALA A 178 9.77 -27.47 12.63
C ALA A 178 8.93 -26.25 13.02
N GLN A 179 8.96 -25.19 12.20
CA GLN A 179 8.14 -23.98 12.38
C GLN A 179 6.66 -24.30 12.29
N TRP A 180 6.26 -25.14 11.31
CA TRP A 180 4.88 -25.59 11.14
C TRP A 180 4.36 -26.34 12.37
N LYS A 181 5.13 -27.34 12.86
CA LYS A 181 4.76 -28.08 14.07
C LYS A 181 4.66 -27.18 15.30
N LYS A 182 5.58 -26.21 15.43
CA LYS A 182 5.55 -25.24 16.52
C LYS A 182 4.29 -24.38 16.43
N HIS A 183 3.99 -23.84 15.26
CA HIS A 183 2.80 -23.01 15.01
C HIS A 183 1.50 -23.72 15.40
N LEU A 184 1.31 -24.96 14.92
CA LEU A 184 0.12 -25.77 15.25
C LEU A 184 0.00 -26.04 16.75
N LYS A 185 1.12 -26.26 17.44
CA LYS A 185 1.13 -26.50 18.89
C LYS A 185 0.75 -25.24 19.69
N GLU A 186 1.22 -24.09 19.26
CA GLU A 186 1.02 -22.82 19.99
C GLU A 186 -0.31 -22.15 19.67
N LYS A 187 -0.77 -22.23 18.42
CA LYS A 187 -1.97 -21.52 17.94
C LYS A 187 -3.22 -22.40 17.89
N GLY A 188 -3.07 -23.75 17.86
CA GLY A 188 -4.20 -24.65 17.61
C GLY A 188 -4.71 -24.51 16.18
N GLY A 189 -6.00 -24.20 16.03
CA GLY A 189 -6.63 -23.97 14.72
C GLY A 189 -6.92 -25.24 13.93
N ILE A 190 -7.21 -25.08 12.66
CA ILE A 190 -7.59 -26.15 11.72
C ILE A 190 -6.68 -26.13 10.50
N VAL A 191 -6.32 -27.31 10.00
CA VAL A 191 -5.54 -27.43 8.75
C VAL A 191 -6.42 -28.07 7.68
N ASP A 192 -6.57 -27.38 6.56
CA ASP A 192 -7.17 -27.90 5.34
C ASP A 192 -6.25 -27.63 4.14
N ASN A 193 -6.06 -28.60 3.25
CA ASN A 193 -5.22 -28.51 2.06
C ASN A 193 -3.83 -27.88 2.29
N ASN A 194 -3.15 -28.22 3.41
CA ASN A 194 -1.88 -27.61 3.82
C ASN A 194 -1.94 -26.10 4.11
N ILE A 195 -3.12 -25.58 4.38
CA ILE A 195 -3.33 -24.21 4.87
C ILE A 195 -3.87 -24.31 6.29
N TRP A 196 -3.25 -23.60 7.22
CA TRP A 196 -3.75 -23.41 8.58
C TRP A 196 -4.73 -22.25 8.60
N TYR A 197 -5.83 -22.43 9.31
CA TYR A 197 -6.83 -21.42 9.62
C TYR A 197 -6.96 -21.23 11.13
N PRO A 198 -7.20 -20.03 11.64
CA PRO A 198 -7.35 -19.77 13.08
C PRO A 198 -8.40 -20.65 13.76
N ASP A 199 -9.52 -20.91 13.09
CA ASP A 199 -10.64 -21.71 13.59
C ASP A 199 -11.51 -22.27 12.42
N SER A 200 -12.57 -23.02 12.80
CA SER A 200 -13.53 -23.59 11.85
C SER A 200 -14.39 -22.54 11.15
N ALA A 201 -14.62 -21.41 11.79
CA ALA A 201 -15.41 -20.31 11.21
C ALA A 201 -14.62 -19.63 10.06
N SER A 202 -13.32 -19.46 10.24
CA SER A 202 -12.43 -18.95 9.20
C SER A 202 -12.36 -19.91 7.99
N LEU A 203 -12.28 -21.23 8.23
CA LEU A 203 -12.34 -22.21 7.16
C LEU A 203 -13.71 -22.22 6.46
N LEU A 204 -14.81 -22.10 7.21
CA LEU A 204 -16.17 -22.02 6.66
C LEU A 204 -16.29 -20.79 5.74
N ALA A 205 -15.81 -19.64 6.16
CA ALA A 205 -15.85 -18.42 5.36
C ALA A 205 -15.15 -18.56 4.02
N GLN A 206 -14.03 -19.30 3.96
CA GLN A 206 -13.32 -19.56 2.72
C GLN A 206 -14.20 -20.26 1.68
N SER A 207 -15.15 -21.09 2.11
CA SER A 207 -16.09 -21.76 1.19
C SER A 207 -17.11 -20.82 0.54
N TYR A 208 -17.31 -19.63 1.07
CA TYR A 208 -18.16 -18.58 0.49
C TYR A 208 -17.38 -17.62 -0.42
N CYS A 209 -16.05 -17.73 -0.48
CA CYS A 209 -15.25 -16.86 -1.34
C CYS A 209 -15.32 -17.36 -2.79
N LEU A 210 -15.79 -16.49 -3.68
CA LEU A 210 -15.70 -16.69 -5.13
C LEU A 210 -14.36 -16.15 -5.66
N ASP A 211 -13.81 -15.16 -5.00
CA ASP A 211 -12.55 -14.52 -5.32
C ASP A 211 -11.77 -14.27 -4.03
N GLN A 212 -10.67 -14.93 -3.92
CA GLN A 212 -9.66 -14.82 -2.86
C GLN A 212 -10.22 -14.72 -1.42
N ASN A 213 -10.29 -13.50 -0.86
CA ASN A 213 -10.60 -13.29 0.56
C ASN A 213 -11.89 -12.51 0.81
N VAL A 214 -12.75 -12.39 -0.20
CA VAL A 214 -14.03 -11.68 -0.07
C VAL A 214 -15.19 -12.67 -0.15
N PRO A 215 -15.80 -13.03 1.00
CA PRO A 215 -16.91 -13.97 1.00
C PRO A 215 -18.19 -13.31 0.49
N VAL A 216 -18.95 -14.05 -0.31
CA VAL A 216 -20.27 -13.66 -0.78
C VAL A 216 -21.32 -14.30 0.15
N ILE A 217 -21.79 -13.52 1.12
CA ILE A 217 -22.75 -13.96 2.14
C ILE A 217 -24.04 -13.17 1.98
N THR A 218 -25.15 -13.87 1.84
CA THR A 218 -26.50 -13.29 1.71
C THR A 218 -27.31 -13.34 3.02
N ASP A 219 -26.93 -14.21 3.96
CA ASP A 219 -27.55 -14.32 5.28
C ASP A 219 -26.75 -13.47 6.28
N ASP A 220 -27.32 -12.37 6.72
CA ASP A 220 -26.64 -11.45 7.65
C ASP A 220 -26.21 -12.09 8.97
N SER A 221 -26.85 -13.17 9.41
CA SER A 221 -26.47 -13.88 10.64
C SER A 221 -25.12 -14.57 10.53
N LEU A 222 -24.70 -14.95 9.32
CA LEU A 222 -23.44 -15.64 9.08
C LEU A 222 -22.21 -14.73 9.26
N TRP A 223 -22.35 -13.41 9.09
CA TRP A 223 -21.22 -12.50 9.26
C TRP A 223 -20.61 -12.59 10.67
N GLN A 224 -21.43 -12.72 11.70
CA GLN A 224 -20.93 -12.91 13.07
C GLN A 224 -20.27 -14.29 13.26
N VAL A 225 -20.80 -15.32 12.60
CA VAL A 225 -20.22 -16.68 12.66
C VAL A 225 -18.82 -16.72 12.05
N VAL A 226 -18.61 -16.02 10.93
CA VAL A 226 -17.33 -16.03 10.19
C VAL A 226 -16.39 -14.90 10.58
N LYS A 227 -16.59 -14.24 11.70
CA LYS A 227 -15.88 -13.03 12.13
C LYS A 227 -14.35 -13.18 12.11
N SER A 228 -13.82 -14.32 12.51
CA SER A 228 -12.37 -14.61 12.50
C SER A 228 -11.72 -14.58 11.11
N PHE A 229 -12.52 -14.75 10.05
CA PHE A 229 -12.05 -14.61 8.67
C PHE A 229 -11.99 -13.15 8.20
N LEU A 230 -12.77 -12.27 8.80
CA LEU A 230 -12.92 -10.88 8.37
C LEU A 230 -11.73 -10.02 8.84
N ARG A 231 -10.53 -10.47 8.50
CA ARG A 231 -9.26 -9.82 8.89
C ARG A 231 -9.26 -8.34 8.53
N PRO A 232 -9.05 -7.42 9.49
CA PRO A 232 -8.93 -6.01 9.17
C PRO A 232 -7.57 -5.68 8.54
N VAL A 233 -7.48 -4.56 7.84
CA VAL A 233 -6.19 -3.91 7.54
C VAL A 233 -5.70 -3.19 8.79
N MET A 234 -4.38 -2.99 8.94
CA MET A 234 -3.80 -2.38 10.14
C MET A 234 -4.26 -0.94 10.35
N LEU A 235 -4.09 -0.12 9.33
CA LEU A 235 -4.50 1.27 9.32
C LEU A 235 -5.45 1.51 8.15
N HIS A 236 -6.66 1.97 8.45
CA HIS A 236 -7.67 2.25 7.44
C HIS A 236 -8.26 3.65 7.60
N PHE A 237 -7.90 4.54 6.69
CA PHE A 237 -8.42 5.90 6.65
C PHE A 237 -9.30 6.08 5.41
N VAL A 238 -10.56 6.44 5.60
CA VAL A 238 -11.53 6.58 4.50
C VAL A 238 -12.01 8.03 4.38
N GLY A 239 -11.86 8.61 3.20
CA GLY A 239 -12.32 9.96 2.89
C GLY A 239 -11.66 11.07 3.71
N CYS A 240 -10.51 10.79 4.30
CA CYS A 240 -9.78 11.74 5.16
C CYS A 240 -8.94 12.73 4.34
N LYS A 241 -8.63 13.88 4.95
CA LYS A 241 -7.84 14.95 4.32
C LYS A 241 -6.71 15.44 5.21
N ASN A 242 -5.61 15.84 4.57
CA ASN A 242 -4.42 16.38 5.22
C ASN A 242 -3.88 15.40 6.28
N ILE A 243 -3.24 14.34 5.81
CA ILE A 243 -2.76 13.22 6.61
C ILE A 243 -1.23 13.27 6.67
N LEU A 244 -0.66 13.09 7.86
CA LEU A 244 0.78 12.90 8.06
C LEU A 244 1.04 11.64 8.89
N LEU A 245 1.75 10.67 8.31
CA LEU A 245 2.33 9.55 9.05
C LEU A 245 3.86 9.68 8.99
N GLU A 246 4.54 9.75 10.14
CA GLU A 246 5.96 10.05 10.19
C GLU A 246 6.71 9.32 11.32
N GLY A 247 7.80 8.67 10.96
CA GLY A 247 8.83 8.21 11.91
C GLY A 247 8.50 6.94 12.70
N VAL A 248 7.29 6.43 12.59
CA VAL A 248 6.80 5.25 13.34
C VAL A 248 6.98 3.95 12.57
N THR A 249 6.91 2.85 13.30
CA THR A 249 6.88 1.49 12.73
C THR A 249 5.47 0.94 12.75
N PHE A 250 5.01 0.38 11.62
CA PHE A 250 3.80 -0.44 11.54
C PHE A 250 4.19 -1.86 11.18
N GLU A 251 3.77 -2.85 11.98
CA GLU A 251 4.21 -4.21 11.76
C GLU A 251 3.13 -5.26 12.06
N ASN A 252 3.30 -6.44 11.44
CA ASN A 252 2.51 -7.63 11.73
C ASN A 252 0.99 -7.41 11.60
N SER A 253 0.58 -6.81 10.48
CA SER A 253 -0.83 -6.54 10.17
C SER A 253 -1.64 -7.83 9.98
N PRO A 254 -2.93 -7.86 10.35
CA PRO A 254 -3.83 -8.97 10.03
C PRO A 254 -4.04 -9.20 8.52
N ALA A 255 -3.98 -8.15 7.71
CA ALA A 255 -4.07 -8.17 6.25
C ALA A 255 -3.11 -7.11 5.68
N TRP A 256 -3.53 -6.26 4.71
CA TRP A 256 -2.75 -5.10 4.25
C TRP A 256 -2.35 -4.21 5.43
N ASN A 257 -1.22 -3.53 5.34
CA ASN A 257 -0.76 -2.73 6.47
C ASN A 257 -1.38 -1.33 6.44
N LEU A 258 -0.95 -0.46 5.54
CA LEU A 258 -1.47 0.90 5.44
C LEU A 258 -2.43 1.02 4.25
N HIS A 259 -3.70 1.37 4.51
CA HIS A 259 -4.73 1.48 3.49
C HIS A 259 -5.53 2.79 3.61
N PRO A 260 -4.97 3.92 3.14
CA PRO A 260 -5.78 5.11 2.88
C PRO A 260 -6.65 4.89 1.64
N MET A 261 -7.96 5.15 1.75
CA MET A 261 -8.94 5.01 0.67
C MET A 261 -9.75 6.29 0.49
N CYS A 262 -9.86 6.77 -0.74
CA CYS A 262 -10.56 8.01 -1.09
C CYS A 262 -10.08 9.24 -0.30
N CYS A 263 -8.80 9.24 0.10
CA CYS A 263 -8.19 10.31 0.88
C CYS A 263 -7.48 11.35 0.00
N GLU A 264 -7.25 12.52 0.58
CA GLU A 264 -6.63 13.66 -0.11
C GLU A 264 -5.52 14.29 0.73
N ASN A 265 -4.39 14.65 0.09
CA ASN A 265 -3.24 15.29 0.71
C ASN A 265 -2.62 14.41 1.80
N ILE A 266 -1.88 13.40 1.36
CA ILE A 266 -1.28 12.37 2.22
C ILE A 266 0.24 12.51 2.18
N VAL A 267 0.87 12.54 3.33
CA VAL A 267 2.32 12.46 3.48
C VAL A 267 2.67 11.25 4.36
N LEU A 268 3.42 10.32 3.78
CA LEU A 268 4.02 9.16 4.45
C LEU A 268 5.53 9.35 4.40
N ARG A 269 6.19 9.51 5.54
CA ARG A 269 7.61 9.81 5.58
C ARG A 269 8.33 9.14 6.74
N ASP A 270 9.56 8.69 6.46
CA ASP A 270 10.42 8.04 7.45
C ASP A 270 9.75 6.85 8.16
N LEU A 271 8.82 6.18 7.49
CA LEU A 271 8.10 5.02 8.04
C LEU A 271 8.90 3.74 7.89
N ASN A 272 8.69 2.82 8.83
CA ASN A 272 9.18 1.48 8.76
C ASN A 272 7.97 0.51 8.77
N VAL A 273 7.68 -0.10 7.63
CA VAL A 273 6.50 -0.96 7.43
C VAL A 273 6.94 -2.40 7.26
N ARG A 274 6.49 -3.28 8.16
CA ARG A 274 6.93 -4.67 8.20
C ARG A 274 5.76 -5.63 8.32
N ASN A 275 5.79 -6.66 7.50
CA ASN A 275 4.98 -7.85 7.67
C ASN A 275 5.88 -9.07 7.47
N PRO A 276 5.63 -10.20 8.15
CA PRO A 276 6.40 -11.41 7.88
C PRO A 276 6.36 -11.77 6.40
N TRP A 277 7.48 -12.22 5.84
CA TRP A 277 7.58 -12.59 4.41
C TRP A 277 6.56 -13.66 3.97
N TYR A 278 6.05 -14.45 4.91
CA TYR A 278 5.02 -15.47 4.69
C TYR A 278 3.58 -14.95 4.85
N SER A 279 3.41 -13.69 5.22
CA SER A 279 2.08 -13.12 5.47
C SER A 279 1.27 -13.05 4.18
N GLN A 280 0.13 -13.72 4.18
CA GLN A 280 -0.82 -13.66 3.07
C GLN A 280 -1.55 -12.32 3.08
N ASN A 281 -1.58 -11.62 1.93
CA ASN A 281 -2.06 -10.24 1.82
C ASN A 281 -1.37 -9.31 2.82
N GLY A 282 -0.08 -9.53 3.02
CA GLY A 282 0.75 -8.73 3.90
C GLY A 282 1.38 -7.55 3.18
N ASP A 283 0.59 -6.80 2.42
CA ASP A 283 1.01 -5.62 1.66
C ASP A 283 1.55 -4.52 2.58
N GLY A 284 2.40 -3.64 2.06
CA GLY A 284 2.98 -2.55 2.83
C GLY A 284 2.08 -1.32 2.87
N VAL A 285 1.85 -0.71 1.72
CA VAL A 285 0.92 0.41 1.60
C VAL A 285 0.11 0.29 0.31
N ASP A 286 -1.20 0.38 0.45
CA ASP A 286 -2.17 0.36 -0.63
C ASP A 286 -2.85 1.73 -0.73
N ILE A 287 -2.40 2.54 -1.67
CA ILE A 287 -3.00 3.85 -1.94
C ILE A 287 -4.18 3.64 -2.87
N GLU A 288 -5.40 3.66 -2.33
CA GLU A 288 -6.60 3.34 -3.09
C GLU A 288 -7.49 4.56 -3.33
N SER A 289 -7.69 4.93 -4.59
CA SER A 289 -8.53 6.08 -5.00
C SER A 289 -8.19 7.39 -4.28
N CYS A 290 -6.91 7.58 -3.97
CA CYS A 290 -6.40 8.77 -3.28
C CYS A 290 -5.77 9.76 -4.23
N LYS A 291 -5.66 11.02 -3.81
CA LYS A 291 -5.02 12.07 -4.59
C LYS A 291 -4.06 12.92 -3.77
N ASN A 292 -3.02 13.44 -4.45
CA ASN A 292 -2.00 14.30 -3.88
C ASN A 292 -1.24 13.58 -2.74
N VAL A 293 -0.48 12.56 -3.10
CA VAL A 293 0.21 11.67 -2.15
C VAL A 293 1.71 11.82 -2.29
N VAL A 294 2.41 11.92 -1.17
CA VAL A 294 3.88 11.89 -1.10
C VAL A 294 4.29 10.77 -0.15
N ILE A 295 5.06 9.81 -0.66
CA ILE A 295 5.69 8.72 0.10
C ILE A 295 7.20 8.91 -0.02
N SER A 296 7.91 9.14 1.08
CA SER A 296 9.35 9.39 1.00
C SER A 296 10.12 8.86 2.19
N HIS A 297 11.37 8.42 1.92
CA HIS A 297 12.31 7.91 2.95
C HIS A 297 11.75 6.73 3.75
N CYS A 298 10.82 5.97 3.18
CA CYS A 298 10.18 4.84 3.86
C CYS A 298 10.91 3.53 3.58
N SER A 299 10.83 2.60 4.52
CA SER A 299 11.38 1.26 4.37
C SER A 299 10.26 0.22 4.52
N PHE A 300 10.26 -0.76 3.61
CA PHE A 300 9.26 -1.82 3.53
C PHE A 300 9.94 -3.19 3.56
N ASP A 301 9.42 -4.10 4.38
CA ASP A 301 9.81 -5.50 4.45
C ASP A 301 8.55 -6.33 4.66
N VAL A 302 7.95 -6.84 3.58
CA VAL A 302 6.56 -7.31 3.59
C VAL A 302 6.38 -8.66 2.88
N GLY A 303 5.19 -9.24 2.99
CA GLY A 303 4.89 -10.56 2.44
C GLY A 303 4.07 -10.55 1.15
N ASP A 304 3.65 -9.36 0.69
CA ASP A 304 2.92 -9.14 -0.57
C ASP A 304 3.41 -7.84 -1.22
N ASP A 305 2.60 -7.10 -1.97
CA ASP A 305 3.03 -5.88 -2.67
C ASP A 305 3.49 -4.78 -1.67
N ALA A 306 4.67 -4.18 -1.91
CA ALA A 306 5.24 -3.26 -0.91
C ALA A 306 4.65 -1.85 -0.99
N ILE A 307 4.70 -1.23 -2.18
CA ILE A 307 4.13 0.11 -2.42
C ILE A 307 3.17 -0.03 -3.59
N CYS A 308 1.87 -0.05 -3.32
CA CYS A 308 0.84 -0.41 -4.30
C CYS A 308 -0.16 0.72 -4.55
N MET A 309 -0.39 1.03 -5.82
CA MET A 309 -1.42 1.96 -6.27
C MET A 309 -2.65 1.16 -6.69
N LYS A 310 -3.82 1.47 -6.11
CA LYS A 310 -5.09 0.81 -6.35
C LYS A 310 -6.21 1.83 -6.59
N SER A 311 -7.31 1.41 -7.22
CA SER A 311 -8.50 2.27 -7.43
C SER A 311 -9.79 1.46 -7.60
N GLY A 312 -9.93 0.39 -6.82
CA GLY A 312 -11.09 -0.49 -6.87
C GLY A 312 -11.01 -1.60 -7.91
N LYS A 313 -11.89 -2.57 -7.79
CA LYS A 313 -11.92 -3.80 -8.56
C LYS A 313 -13.23 -3.94 -9.33
N ASP A 314 -13.12 -4.32 -10.61
CA ASP A 314 -14.24 -4.67 -11.49
C ASP A 314 -15.35 -3.60 -11.54
N LYS A 315 -16.60 -3.99 -11.72
CA LYS A 315 -17.72 -3.06 -11.82
C LYS A 315 -17.85 -2.13 -10.60
N PRO A 316 -17.76 -2.58 -9.35
CA PRO A 316 -17.80 -1.66 -8.19
C PRO A 316 -16.70 -0.59 -8.22
N GLY A 317 -15.49 -0.95 -8.65
CA GLY A 317 -14.39 0.01 -8.81
C GLY A 317 -14.63 1.01 -9.93
N ARG A 318 -15.16 0.55 -11.09
CA ARG A 318 -15.55 1.43 -12.20
C ARG A 318 -16.69 2.36 -11.83
N ASP A 319 -17.72 1.86 -11.13
CA ASP A 319 -18.86 2.67 -10.67
C ASP A 319 -18.43 3.75 -9.67
N ARG A 320 -17.48 3.42 -8.76
CA ARG A 320 -16.86 4.42 -7.89
C ARG A 320 -16.12 5.50 -8.69
N GLY A 321 -15.42 5.12 -9.74
CA GLY A 321 -14.81 5.99 -10.73
C GLY A 321 -13.80 7.01 -10.19
N ILE A 322 -13.21 6.75 -9.03
CA ILE A 322 -12.21 7.64 -8.40
C ILE A 322 -10.82 7.06 -8.65
N PRO A 323 -9.97 7.72 -9.43
CA PRO A 323 -8.61 7.28 -9.67
C PRO A 323 -7.71 7.50 -8.46
N THR A 324 -6.58 6.79 -8.44
CA THR A 324 -5.41 7.21 -7.67
C THR A 324 -4.57 8.13 -8.56
N GLU A 325 -4.34 9.36 -8.10
CA GLU A 325 -3.69 10.38 -8.92
C GLU A 325 -2.77 11.33 -8.16
N ASN A 326 -1.77 11.87 -8.86
CA ASN A 326 -0.80 12.83 -8.34
C ASN A 326 -0.02 12.24 -7.15
N VAL A 327 0.76 11.19 -7.42
CA VAL A 327 1.54 10.47 -6.41
C VAL A 327 3.03 10.63 -6.65
N ILE A 328 3.79 10.90 -5.61
CA ILE A 328 5.26 10.88 -5.59
C ILE A 328 5.73 9.81 -4.61
N VAL A 329 6.58 8.91 -5.09
CA VAL A 329 7.31 7.92 -4.27
C VAL A 329 8.80 8.19 -4.44
N ASP A 330 9.48 8.63 -3.38
CA ASP A 330 10.88 9.04 -3.47
C ASP A 330 11.72 8.47 -2.32
N ASP A 331 12.94 8.03 -2.65
CA ASP A 331 13.95 7.56 -1.70
C ASP A 331 13.42 6.49 -0.72
N CYS A 332 12.75 5.45 -1.27
CA CYS A 332 12.24 4.32 -0.51
C CYS A 332 13.07 3.05 -0.74
N VAL A 333 13.14 2.22 0.29
CA VAL A 333 13.82 0.92 0.24
C VAL A 333 12.80 -0.20 0.49
N VAL A 334 12.79 -1.22 -0.38
CA VAL A 334 11.99 -2.43 -0.22
C VAL A 334 12.90 -3.64 -0.09
N TYR A 335 12.82 -4.35 1.03
CA TYR A 335 13.65 -5.52 1.31
C TYR A 335 13.04 -6.82 0.81
N HIS A 336 11.72 -7.00 0.97
CA HIS A 336 10.94 -8.12 0.44
C HIS A 336 9.55 -7.63 0.03
N GLY A 337 8.87 -8.40 -0.80
CA GLY A 337 7.51 -8.16 -1.26
C GLY A 337 7.26 -8.85 -2.60
N HIS A 338 5.99 -9.02 -2.99
CA HIS A 338 5.65 -9.53 -4.32
C HIS A 338 5.94 -8.51 -5.43
N GLY A 339 6.03 -7.23 -5.10
CA GLY A 339 6.47 -6.16 -5.99
C GLY A 339 7.06 -5.00 -5.20
N GLY A 340 8.13 -4.36 -5.73
CA GLY A 340 8.73 -3.18 -5.10
C GLY A 340 7.80 -1.96 -5.22
N PHE A 341 7.47 -1.59 -6.45
CA PHE A 341 6.42 -0.64 -6.79
C PHE A 341 5.39 -1.32 -7.69
N VAL A 342 4.11 -1.16 -7.39
CA VAL A 342 3.03 -1.92 -8.03
C VAL A 342 1.89 -0.99 -8.47
N CYS A 343 1.38 -1.19 -9.68
CA CYS A 343 0.10 -0.66 -10.14
C CYS A 343 -0.87 -1.83 -10.37
N GLY A 344 -1.96 -1.85 -9.60
CA GLY A 344 -3.00 -2.88 -9.71
C GLY A 344 -2.81 -4.07 -8.76
N SER A 345 -3.56 -5.19 -9.00
CA SER A 345 -4.52 -5.42 -10.09
C SER A 345 -5.83 -4.62 -9.97
N GLU A 346 -6.19 -4.17 -8.78
CA GLU A 346 -7.39 -3.39 -8.48
C GLU A 346 -7.19 -1.94 -8.97
N MET A 347 -7.36 -1.72 -10.29
CA MET A 347 -7.10 -0.41 -10.94
C MET A 347 -8.31 0.12 -11.72
N SER A 348 -9.51 -0.34 -11.38
CA SER A 348 -10.72 -0.11 -12.19
C SER A 348 -11.15 1.36 -12.27
N GLY A 349 -10.80 2.18 -11.27
CA GLY A 349 -11.01 3.64 -11.27
C GLY A 349 -9.90 4.43 -11.99
N GLY A 350 -8.82 3.75 -12.41
CA GLY A 350 -7.66 4.37 -13.06
C GLY A 350 -6.54 4.78 -12.09
N ILE A 351 -5.32 4.88 -12.62
CA ILE A 351 -4.12 5.36 -11.92
C ILE A 351 -3.40 6.31 -12.86
N LYS A 352 -3.10 7.54 -12.42
CA LYS A 352 -2.47 8.52 -13.29
C LYS A 352 -1.57 9.52 -12.56
N ASN A 353 -0.61 10.08 -13.29
CA ASN A 353 0.32 11.06 -12.76
C ASN A 353 1.06 10.54 -11.52
N VAL A 354 1.86 9.50 -11.71
CA VAL A 354 2.67 8.89 -10.65
C VAL A 354 4.14 9.04 -10.98
N GLN A 355 4.91 9.54 -10.05
CA GLN A 355 6.37 9.64 -10.13
C GLN A 355 7.02 8.76 -9.08
N VAL A 356 7.97 7.91 -9.49
CA VAL A 356 8.76 7.02 -8.62
C VAL A 356 10.23 7.33 -8.84
N THR A 357 10.92 7.80 -7.79
CA THR A 357 12.31 8.23 -7.93
C THR A 357 13.20 7.69 -6.82
N ASN A 358 14.46 7.40 -7.16
CA ASN A 358 15.54 7.09 -6.20
C ASN A 358 15.27 5.89 -5.28
N ASN A 359 14.60 4.85 -5.77
CA ASN A 359 14.23 3.70 -4.94
C ASN A 359 15.21 2.53 -5.08
N LEU A 360 15.26 1.71 -4.04
CA LEU A 360 16.07 0.49 -3.97
C LEU A 360 15.18 -0.72 -3.63
N TYR A 361 15.18 -1.75 -4.49
CA TYR A 361 14.45 -2.99 -4.28
C TYR A 361 15.42 -4.16 -4.14
N ILE A 362 15.28 -4.92 -3.03
CA ILE A 362 16.21 -5.99 -2.66
C ILE A 362 15.42 -7.26 -2.38
N GLY A 363 15.44 -8.24 -3.31
CA GLY A 363 14.77 -9.52 -3.07
C GLY A 363 13.25 -9.48 -3.19
N THR A 364 12.66 -8.45 -3.79
CA THR A 364 11.24 -8.46 -4.17
C THR A 364 11.02 -9.45 -5.32
N ASP A 365 9.88 -10.15 -5.33
CA ASP A 365 9.60 -11.12 -6.41
C ASP A 365 9.63 -10.47 -7.79
N VAL A 366 9.12 -9.25 -7.90
CA VAL A 366 9.16 -8.38 -9.09
C VAL A 366 9.65 -7.00 -8.69
N GLY A 367 10.45 -6.34 -9.52
CA GLY A 367 10.92 -4.98 -9.23
C GLY A 367 9.81 -3.94 -9.43
N LEU A 368 9.49 -3.64 -10.69
CA LEU A 368 8.38 -2.76 -11.09
C LEU A 368 7.27 -3.60 -11.69
N ARG A 369 6.09 -3.56 -11.08
CA ARG A 369 5.00 -4.49 -11.39
C ARG A 369 3.73 -3.76 -11.81
N PHE A 370 3.33 -3.90 -13.07
CA PHE A 370 2.07 -3.43 -13.63
C PHE A 370 1.22 -4.65 -13.95
N LYS A 371 0.13 -4.85 -13.21
CA LYS A 371 -0.70 -6.05 -13.34
C LYS A 371 -2.18 -5.69 -13.43
N SER A 372 -2.88 -6.34 -14.35
CA SER A 372 -4.33 -6.26 -14.49
C SER A 372 -4.87 -7.46 -15.26
N THR A 373 -6.17 -7.53 -15.44
CA THR A 373 -6.84 -8.57 -16.21
C THR A 373 -8.13 -8.04 -16.80
N ARG A 374 -8.65 -8.73 -17.83
CA ARG A 374 -10.01 -8.49 -18.36
C ARG A 374 -11.03 -8.50 -17.23
N GLY A 375 -12.06 -7.66 -17.32
CA GLY A 375 -13.06 -7.45 -16.26
C GLY A 375 -12.72 -6.26 -15.35
N ARG A 376 -11.43 -5.94 -15.14
CA ARG A 376 -11.02 -4.77 -14.33
C ARG A 376 -11.41 -3.45 -14.98
N GLY A 377 -11.12 -3.29 -16.28
CA GLY A 377 -11.16 -1.99 -16.91
C GLY A 377 -10.14 -1.01 -16.31
N GLY A 378 -10.39 0.29 -16.48
CA GLY A 378 -9.50 1.34 -15.98
C GLY A 378 -8.24 1.54 -16.82
N VAL A 379 -7.55 2.67 -16.57
CA VAL A 379 -6.35 3.06 -17.31
C VAL A 379 -5.25 3.42 -16.32
N VAL A 380 -4.07 2.84 -16.51
CA VAL A 380 -2.82 3.30 -15.86
C VAL A 380 -2.05 4.13 -16.86
N GLU A 381 -1.85 5.41 -16.56
CA GLU A 381 -1.21 6.34 -17.51
C GLU A 381 -0.38 7.44 -16.84
N ASN A 382 0.53 8.01 -17.60
CA ASN A 382 1.43 9.08 -17.15
C ASN A 382 2.22 8.68 -15.91
N ILE A 383 2.95 7.57 -16.04
CA ILE A 383 3.81 7.03 -14.98
C ILE A 383 5.26 7.33 -15.33
N TYR A 384 5.97 7.94 -14.39
CA TYR A 384 7.36 8.38 -14.55
C TYR A 384 8.24 7.71 -13.49
N ILE A 385 9.15 6.85 -13.92
CA ILE A 385 10.03 6.08 -13.02
C ILE A 385 11.48 6.42 -13.36
N LYS A 386 12.26 6.81 -12.34
CA LYS A 386 13.65 7.21 -12.52
C LYS A 386 14.53 6.87 -11.33
N GLY A 387 15.74 6.40 -11.61
CA GLY A 387 16.74 6.18 -10.56
C GLY A 387 16.38 5.00 -9.65
N VAL A 388 16.00 3.86 -10.23
CA VAL A 388 15.65 2.66 -9.46
C VAL A 388 16.78 1.63 -9.55
N ASN A 389 17.21 1.12 -8.40
CA ASN A 389 18.16 0.03 -8.32
C ASN A 389 17.47 -1.25 -7.83
N MET A 390 17.83 -2.39 -8.43
CA MET A 390 17.22 -3.69 -8.13
C MET A 390 18.29 -4.76 -7.91
N VAL A 391 18.13 -5.57 -6.87
CA VAL A 391 19.08 -6.66 -6.57
C VAL A 391 18.32 -7.91 -6.15
N ASN A 392 18.71 -9.06 -6.70
CA ASN A 392 18.18 -10.38 -6.34
C ASN A 392 16.66 -10.48 -6.58
N ILE A 393 16.21 -10.18 -7.79
CA ILE A 393 14.82 -10.27 -8.21
C ILE A 393 14.53 -11.67 -8.79
N PRO A 394 13.81 -12.54 -8.07
CA PRO A 394 13.61 -13.95 -8.48
C PRO A 394 12.71 -14.13 -9.70
N ASN A 395 11.98 -13.11 -10.11
CA ASN A 395 11.16 -13.12 -11.33
C ASN A 395 11.56 -11.99 -12.28
N GLU A 396 10.70 -11.00 -12.51
CA GLU A 396 10.94 -9.95 -13.49
C GLU A 396 11.46 -8.66 -12.85
N GLY A 397 12.45 -8.03 -13.49
CA GLY A 397 12.86 -6.66 -13.15
C GLY A 397 11.73 -5.67 -13.45
N LEU A 398 11.20 -5.71 -14.68
CA LEU A 398 10.04 -4.95 -15.11
C LEU A 398 8.97 -5.89 -15.66
N LEU A 399 7.78 -5.86 -15.07
CA LEU A 399 6.63 -6.68 -15.48
C LEU A 399 5.45 -5.79 -15.84
N PHE A 400 4.92 -5.97 -17.05
CA PHE A 400 3.64 -5.44 -17.50
C PHE A 400 2.77 -6.61 -17.95
N ASP A 401 1.76 -6.96 -17.16
CA ASP A 401 0.93 -8.13 -17.42
C ASP A 401 -0.56 -7.79 -17.33
N LEU A 402 -1.25 -7.89 -18.49
CA LEU A 402 -2.70 -7.74 -18.62
C LEU A 402 -3.44 -9.08 -18.63
N PHE A 403 -2.73 -10.19 -18.36
CA PHE A 403 -3.29 -11.53 -18.19
C PHE A 403 -3.17 -12.02 -16.74
N TYR A 404 -3.09 -11.11 -15.78
CA TYR A 404 -2.91 -11.48 -14.37
C TYR A 404 -4.03 -12.40 -13.86
N GLY A 405 -3.66 -13.56 -13.31
CA GLY A 405 -4.58 -14.61 -12.89
C GLY A 405 -4.94 -14.60 -11.40
N GLY A 406 -4.50 -13.59 -10.65
CA GLY A 406 -4.72 -13.56 -9.19
C GLY A 406 -3.83 -14.54 -8.42
N LYS A 407 -2.88 -15.20 -9.09
CA LYS A 407 -1.93 -16.13 -8.47
C LYS A 407 -0.55 -15.48 -8.35
N ALA A 408 0.22 -15.89 -7.36
CA ALA A 408 1.62 -15.48 -7.26
C ALA A 408 2.44 -16.03 -8.43
N ALA A 409 3.56 -15.39 -8.75
CA ALA A 409 4.45 -15.85 -9.80
C ALA A 409 4.89 -17.31 -9.53
N GLY A 410 4.66 -18.19 -10.52
CA GLY A 410 4.94 -19.63 -10.42
C GLY A 410 3.82 -20.49 -9.81
N GLU A 411 2.72 -19.92 -9.33
CA GLU A 411 1.54 -20.67 -8.89
C GLU A 411 0.56 -21.01 -10.03
N GLU A 412 0.69 -20.34 -11.18
CA GLU A 412 -0.09 -20.64 -12.38
C GLU A 412 0.66 -21.61 -13.28
N SER A 413 -0.03 -22.63 -13.78
CA SER A 413 0.57 -23.56 -14.76
C SER A 413 0.74 -22.90 -16.13
N GLU A 414 1.75 -23.34 -16.89
CA GLU A 414 1.95 -22.88 -18.28
C GLU A 414 0.73 -23.16 -19.16
N GLU A 415 -0.04 -24.20 -18.87
CA GLU A 415 -1.25 -24.57 -19.59
C GLU A 415 -2.39 -23.59 -19.31
N GLU A 416 -2.60 -23.16 -18.06
CA GLU A 416 -3.60 -22.15 -17.68
C GLU A 416 -3.27 -20.80 -18.33
N LEU A 417 -2.01 -20.37 -18.29
CA LEU A 417 -1.55 -19.14 -18.93
C LEU A 417 -1.75 -19.22 -20.46
N ALA A 418 -1.33 -20.32 -21.08
CA ALA A 418 -1.49 -20.53 -22.53
C ALA A 418 -2.96 -20.54 -22.95
N ALA A 419 -3.84 -21.18 -22.19
CA ALA A 419 -5.28 -21.20 -22.47
C ALA A 419 -5.88 -19.77 -22.46
N ARG A 420 -5.51 -18.94 -21.49
CA ARG A 420 -5.96 -17.53 -21.43
C ARG A 420 -5.40 -16.69 -22.58
N MET A 421 -4.14 -16.87 -22.91
CA MET A 421 -3.49 -16.12 -23.99
C MET A 421 -4.01 -16.50 -25.39
N ASN A 422 -4.45 -17.74 -25.58
CA ASN A 422 -4.99 -18.25 -26.84
C ASN A 422 -6.51 -18.09 -26.99
N ALA A 423 -7.20 -17.60 -25.94
CA ALA A 423 -8.62 -17.32 -26.03
C ALA A 423 -8.89 -16.23 -27.07
N THR A 424 -10.03 -16.34 -27.77
CA THR A 424 -10.46 -15.31 -28.73
C THR A 424 -10.55 -13.96 -28.04
N ALA A 425 -9.91 -12.95 -28.62
CA ALA A 425 -9.94 -11.59 -28.09
C ALA A 425 -11.39 -11.04 -28.12
N PRO A 426 -11.94 -10.57 -27.00
CA PRO A 426 -13.24 -9.92 -26.98
C PRO A 426 -13.16 -8.53 -27.62
N GLU A 427 -14.31 -7.92 -27.88
CA GLU A 427 -14.37 -6.50 -28.21
C GLU A 427 -13.92 -5.63 -27.04
N VAL A 428 -13.30 -4.50 -27.35
CA VAL A 428 -12.89 -3.52 -26.32
C VAL A 428 -14.14 -2.92 -25.66
N SER A 429 -14.13 -2.92 -24.33
CA SER A 429 -15.25 -2.40 -23.51
C SER A 429 -14.73 -1.67 -22.28
N GLU A 430 -15.63 -1.22 -21.42
CA GLU A 430 -15.28 -0.63 -20.11
C GLU A 430 -14.54 -1.62 -19.19
N GLU A 431 -14.59 -2.91 -19.49
CA GLU A 431 -13.92 -3.98 -18.75
C GLU A 431 -12.49 -4.25 -19.23
N THR A 432 -12.07 -3.58 -20.30
CA THR A 432 -10.75 -3.77 -20.90
C THR A 432 -9.73 -2.85 -20.24
N PRO A 433 -8.75 -3.35 -19.46
CA PRO A 433 -7.73 -2.55 -18.82
C PRO A 433 -6.69 -2.05 -19.83
N ALA A 434 -6.09 -0.89 -19.55
CA ALA A 434 -5.05 -0.33 -20.41
C ALA A 434 -3.86 0.22 -19.62
N PHE A 435 -2.65 0.01 -20.15
CA PHE A 435 -1.40 0.65 -19.68
C PHE A 435 -0.83 1.51 -20.82
N ARG A 436 -0.60 2.80 -20.56
CA ARG A 436 -0.08 3.72 -21.58
C ARG A 436 0.70 4.91 -21.02
N ASN A 437 1.53 5.53 -21.88
CA ASN A 437 2.30 6.74 -21.56
C ASN A 437 3.17 6.55 -20.32
N ILE A 438 4.10 5.59 -20.38
CA ILE A 438 4.95 5.22 -19.25
C ILE A 438 6.41 5.45 -19.63
N VAL A 439 7.14 6.15 -18.78
CA VAL A 439 8.57 6.43 -18.95
C VAL A 439 9.34 5.80 -17.79
N ILE A 440 10.32 4.95 -18.13
CA ILE A 440 11.20 4.30 -17.15
C ILE A 440 12.65 4.60 -17.58
N GLU A 441 13.36 5.30 -16.71
CA GLU A 441 14.72 5.72 -17.00
C GLU A 441 15.68 5.56 -15.80
N ASP A 442 16.96 5.47 -16.08
CA ASP A 442 18.03 5.37 -15.08
C ASP A 442 17.81 4.18 -14.12
N VAL A 443 17.61 2.96 -14.67
CA VAL A 443 17.38 1.76 -13.89
C VAL A 443 18.56 0.81 -13.97
N THR A 444 19.02 0.34 -12.81
CA THR A 444 20.08 -0.67 -12.70
C THR A 444 19.57 -1.92 -12.02
N GLY A 445 19.89 -3.09 -12.58
CA GLY A 445 19.43 -4.36 -12.03
C GLY A 445 20.50 -5.45 -12.05
N MET A 446 20.62 -6.18 -10.94
CA MET A 446 21.58 -7.28 -10.79
C MET A 446 20.92 -8.53 -10.23
N ASN A 447 21.28 -9.70 -10.79
CA ASN A 447 20.77 -11.00 -10.38
C ASN A 447 19.25 -11.09 -10.47
N ILE A 448 18.73 -10.87 -11.67
CA ILE A 448 17.31 -10.90 -12.02
C ILE A 448 17.03 -12.19 -12.83
N LYS A 449 15.88 -12.84 -12.65
CA LYS A 449 15.52 -14.00 -13.46
C LYS A 449 15.20 -13.58 -14.90
N ARG A 450 14.30 -12.63 -15.12
CA ARG A 450 14.00 -12.04 -16.42
C ARG A 450 14.09 -10.51 -16.33
N ALA A 451 14.84 -9.90 -17.23
CA ALA A 451 15.05 -8.46 -17.19
C ALA A 451 13.71 -7.69 -17.35
N ILE A 452 12.97 -7.95 -18.43
CA ILE A 452 11.74 -7.25 -18.79
C ILE A 452 10.73 -8.23 -19.38
N TYR A 453 9.46 -8.12 -19.00
CA TYR A 453 8.37 -8.87 -19.59
C TYR A 453 7.13 -7.99 -19.79
N PHE A 454 6.74 -7.81 -21.07
CA PHE A 454 5.52 -7.13 -21.47
C PHE A 454 4.55 -8.13 -22.07
N ASN A 455 3.35 -8.20 -21.51
CA ASN A 455 2.29 -9.13 -21.91
C ASN A 455 0.94 -8.39 -21.99
N GLY A 456 0.77 -7.61 -23.05
CA GLY A 456 -0.46 -6.89 -23.36
C GLY A 456 -1.60 -7.80 -23.82
N LEU A 457 -2.81 -7.25 -23.94
CA LEU A 457 -3.95 -7.92 -24.54
C LEU A 457 -3.92 -7.77 -26.08
N PRO A 458 -4.39 -8.78 -26.85
CA PRO A 458 -4.53 -8.64 -28.30
C PRO A 458 -5.43 -7.47 -28.70
N GLU A 459 -6.53 -7.26 -27.97
CA GLU A 459 -7.48 -6.16 -28.16
C GLU A 459 -7.04 -4.82 -27.54
N MET A 460 -6.11 -4.86 -26.58
CA MET A 460 -5.60 -3.65 -25.90
C MET A 460 -4.10 -3.82 -25.62
N LYS A 461 -3.28 -3.39 -26.57
CA LYS A 461 -1.83 -3.42 -26.42
C LYS A 461 -1.35 -2.46 -25.32
N ILE A 462 -0.20 -2.76 -24.74
CA ILE A 462 0.54 -1.81 -23.91
C ILE A 462 1.04 -0.68 -24.82
N GLN A 463 0.79 0.59 -24.48
CA GLN A 463 0.98 1.70 -25.41
C GLN A 463 1.97 2.76 -24.92
N ASN A 464 2.79 3.25 -25.84
CA ASN A 464 3.66 4.42 -25.61
C ASN A 464 4.55 4.26 -24.38
N VAL A 465 5.43 3.26 -24.37
CA VAL A 465 6.39 3.04 -23.29
C VAL A 465 7.78 3.43 -23.75
N THR A 466 8.46 4.24 -22.94
CA THR A 466 9.87 4.61 -23.14
C THR A 466 10.74 3.95 -22.06
N LEU A 467 11.72 3.22 -22.50
CA LEU A 467 12.78 2.61 -21.68
C LEU A 467 14.10 3.30 -22.03
N ARG A 468 14.72 3.98 -21.06
CA ARG A 468 15.92 4.78 -21.31
C ARG A 468 16.98 4.56 -20.22
N ASN A 469 18.24 4.45 -20.64
CA ASN A 469 19.39 4.30 -19.75
C ASN A 469 19.18 3.20 -18.69
N ILE A 470 18.93 1.97 -19.17
CA ILE A 470 18.67 0.80 -18.32
C ILE A 470 19.81 -0.19 -18.46
N MET A 471 20.35 -0.65 -17.34
CA MET A 471 21.39 -1.68 -17.31
C MET A 471 20.96 -2.84 -16.40
N MET A 472 20.81 -4.03 -16.96
CA MET A 472 20.39 -5.21 -16.19
C MET A 472 21.22 -6.44 -16.52
N SER A 473 21.65 -7.18 -15.49
CA SER A 473 22.12 -8.56 -15.61
C SER A 473 21.01 -9.53 -15.16
N ALA A 474 20.66 -10.48 -16.02
CA ALA A 474 19.54 -11.38 -15.78
C ALA A 474 19.82 -12.79 -16.30
N THR A 475 19.01 -13.78 -15.89
CA THR A 475 19.06 -15.09 -16.49
C THR A 475 18.49 -15.02 -17.91
N TYR A 476 17.34 -14.40 -18.09
CA TYR A 476 16.69 -14.21 -19.39
C TYR A 476 16.59 -12.71 -19.73
N GLY A 477 16.64 -12.41 -21.02
CA GLY A 477 16.54 -11.03 -21.53
C GLY A 477 15.13 -10.44 -21.42
N ALA A 478 14.87 -9.43 -22.25
CA ALA A 478 13.57 -8.80 -22.41
C ALA A 478 12.70 -9.56 -23.40
N LEU A 479 11.41 -9.70 -23.07
CA LEU A 479 10.37 -10.26 -23.94
C LEU A 479 9.19 -9.29 -24.03
N PHE A 480 8.86 -8.86 -25.23
CA PHE A 480 7.74 -7.96 -25.49
C PHE A 480 6.68 -8.65 -26.34
N ARG A 481 5.42 -8.56 -25.90
CA ARG A 481 4.24 -9.05 -26.60
C ARG A 481 3.13 -8.00 -26.52
N GLN A 482 2.30 -7.91 -27.55
CA GLN A 482 1.13 -7.03 -27.57
C GLN A 482 1.46 -5.61 -27.08
N THR A 483 2.42 -4.97 -27.75
CA THR A 483 2.91 -3.62 -27.38
C THR A 483 2.92 -2.75 -28.63
N ASP A 484 2.52 -1.48 -28.48
CA ASP A 484 2.50 -0.49 -29.55
C ASP A 484 3.16 0.83 -29.09
N GLY A 485 4.10 1.34 -29.88
CA GLY A 485 4.84 2.56 -29.53
C GLY A 485 5.90 2.33 -28.45
N LEU A 486 6.79 1.36 -28.64
CA LEU A 486 7.90 1.06 -27.74
C LEU A 486 9.17 1.81 -28.15
N MET A 487 9.71 2.65 -27.27
CA MET A 487 10.97 3.33 -27.44
C MET A 487 12.03 2.74 -26.50
N ILE A 488 13.15 2.27 -27.05
CA ILE A 488 14.27 1.70 -26.30
C ILE A 488 15.51 2.55 -26.61
N GLU A 489 16.04 3.27 -25.62
CA GLU A 489 17.18 4.16 -25.74
C GLU A 489 18.25 3.82 -24.71
N ASP A 490 19.46 3.53 -25.14
CA ASP A 490 20.60 3.20 -24.27
C ASP A 490 20.26 2.10 -23.23
N VAL A 491 19.64 1.01 -23.67
CA VAL A 491 19.30 -0.14 -22.82
C VAL A 491 20.27 -1.28 -23.05
N LEU A 492 20.98 -1.68 -21.99
CA LEU A 492 21.91 -2.80 -21.97
C LEU A 492 21.35 -3.93 -21.09
N ILE A 493 21.01 -5.04 -21.68
CA ILE A 493 20.65 -6.27 -20.96
C ILE A 493 21.73 -7.32 -21.21
N LEU A 494 22.23 -7.91 -20.15
CA LEU A 494 23.24 -8.98 -20.17
C LEU A 494 22.56 -10.28 -19.71
N PRO A 495 21.93 -11.05 -20.63
CA PRO A 495 21.31 -12.31 -20.30
C PRO A 495 22.36 -13.41 -20.16
N LYS A 496 22.11 -14.38 -19.25
CA LYS A 496 22.90 -15.62 -19.19
C LYS A 496 22.45 -16.62 -20.24
N GLU A 497 21.16 -16.58 -20.61
CA GLU A 497 20.51 -17.49 -21.54
C GLU A 497 19.64 -16.73 -22.53
N GLY A 498 19.71 -17.10 -23.79
CA GLY A 498 18.91 -16.54 -24.88
C GLY A 498 19.32 -15.14 -25.32
N GLU A 499 18.42 -14.47 -26.01
CA GLU A 499 18.66 -13.15 -26.59
C GLU A 499 18.40 -12.02 -25.58
N ALA A 500 19.14 -10.90 -25.73
CA ALA A 500 18.93 -9.72 -24.90
C ALA A 500 17.52 -9.12 -25.08
N PHE A 501 17.01 -9.15 -26.32
CA PHE A 501 15.69 -8.66 -26.69
C PHE A 501 14.95 -9.66 -27.60
N THR A 502 13.73 -10.01 -27.24
CA THR A 502 12.80 -10.79 -28.06
C THR A 502 11.54 -9.97 -28.28
N LEU A 503 11.27 -9.65 -29.54
CA LEU A 503 10.06 -8.93 -29.95
C LEU A 503 9.12 -9.92 -30.66
N ALA A 504 7.94 -10.16 -30.08
CA ALA A 504 6.93 -10.97 -30.74
C ALA A 504 6.39 -10.25 -32.00
N PRO A 505 5.85 -10.97 -33.00
CA PRO A 505 5.27 -10.35 -34.21
C PRO A 505 4.11 -9.36 -33.94
N THR A 506 3.59 -9.36 -32.72
CA THR A 506 2.49 -8.51 -32.27
C THR A 506 2.95 -7.15 -31.72
N VAL A 507 4.26 -6.91 -31.72
CA VAL A 507 4.86 -5.63 -31.29
C VAL A 507 4.93 -4.66 -32.46
N GLU A 508 4.40 -3.47 -32.32
CA GLU A 508 4.30 -2.45 -33.37
C GLU A 508 5.00 -1.14 -32.98
N ASN A 509 5.34 -0.34 -33.96
CA ASN A 509 5.92 1.00 -33.80
C ASN A 509 7.11 1.07 -32.83
N VAL A 510 8.08 0.16 -33.02
CA VAL A 510 9.29 0.07 -32.17
C VAL A 510 10.40 0.99 -32.70
N LYS A 511 11.02 1.74 -31.80
CA LYS A 511 12.25 2.49 -32.05
C LYS A 511 13.34 2.04 -31.10
N ILE A 512 14.48 1.60 -31.65
CA ILE A 512 15.64 1.17 -30.86
C ILE A 512 16.83 2.08 -31.23
N ASN A 513 17.24 2.91 -30.29
CA ASN A 513 18.38 3.81 -30.43
C ASN A 513 19.51 3.29 -29.51
N LYS A 514 20.64 2.95 -30.11
CA LYS A 514 21.88 2.64 -29.36
C LYS A 514 22.85 3.81 -29.54
N LYS A 515 23.37 4.32 -28.45
CA LYS A 515 24.55 5.21 -28.49
C LYS A 515 25.80 4.46 -28.79
#